data_f1341881e5d9e94d34ec9232cb75f167
#
_entry.id   f1341881e5d9e94d34ec9232cb75f167
#
_cell.length_a   1.000
_cell.length_b   1.000
_cell.length_c   1.000
_cell.angle_alpha   90.00
_cell.angle_beta   90.00
_cell.angle_gamma   90.00
#
_symmetry.space_group_name_H-M   'P 1'
#
loop_
_entity.id
_entity.type
_entity.pdbx_description
1 polymer ?
#
loop_
_entity_poly.entity_id
_entity_poly.type
_entity_poly.pdbx_seq_one_letter_code
_entity_poly.pdbx_strand_id
1 'polypeptide(L)'
;MKKFFTVIGGMGTAATQSYLRLLNQRTPATKDQDYLNYILVNHATVPDRTTYILDRNAPSFYPDLLEDIQQQSLLQPAFMVIICNTAHFFYTQLQQATVVPLLHMPRIAVATLKQRYPQVHRVGLIATQGTLADQIYQTELTHQGLDYTVGDQQLQADVMKLIYDYIKKRNQVNAALYYDILQRMQHDFGAEVIILGCTELSLAQERAADHHFPIIDAQDIIVDKSIMLAQRIRAGQPLNIKNGIV
;
A
#
# COMPACT_ATOMS: atom_id res chain seq x y z
N MET A 1 -6.67 21.42 -14.43
CA MET A 1 -5.70 20.41 -14.92
C MET A 1 -6.49 19.29 -15.58
N LYS A 2 -6.03 18.78 -16.71
CA LYS A 2 -6.68 17.66 -17.43
C LYS A 2 -5.75 16.46 -17.40
N LYS A 3 -6.30 15.24 -17.54
CA LYS A 3 -5.51 14.00 -17.58
C LYS A 3 -4.61 13.85 -16.34
N PHE A 4 -5.19 13.73 -15.18
CA PHE A 4 -4.51 13.58 -13.88
C PHE A 4 -5.14 12.48 -13.06
N PHE A 5 -4.47 12.06 -12.00
CA PHE A 5 -4.98 11.18 -10.98
C PHE A 5 -4.85 11.81 -9.58
N THR A 6 -5.52 11.26 -8.58
CA THR A 6 -5.42 11.76 -7.21
C THR A 6 -4.76 10.72 -6.31
N VAL A 7 -3.84 11.19 -5.48
CA VAL A 7 -3.17 10.43 -4.41
C VAL A 7 -3.78 10.84 -3.08
N ILE A 8 -4.39 9.89 -2.38
CA ILE A 8 -4.91 10.06 -1.02
C ILE A 8 -3.85 9.52 -0.05
N GLY A 9 -3.20 10.42 0.63
CA GLY A 9 -2.07 10.17 1.53
C GLY A 9 -2.26 10.73 2.93
N GLY A 10 -1.18 10.89 3.68
CA GLY A 10 -1.19 11.42 5.05
C GLY A 10 -1.27 10.34 6.13
N MET A 11 -1.43 9.08 5.77
CA MET A 11 -1.69 7.94 6.66
C MET A 11 -0.54 6.91 6.88
N GLY A 12 0.77 7.09 6.80
CA GLY A 12 1.49 8.26 7.25
C GLY A 12 2.11 9.13 6.15
N THR A 13 2.46 10.31 6.62
CA THR A 13 3.06 11.34 5.78
C THR A 13 4.44 10.94 5.22
N ALA A 14 5.31 10.33 6.01
CA ALA A 14 6.63 9.87 5.56
C ALA A 14 6.53 8.83 4.43
N ALA A 15 5.59 7.88 4.55
CA ALA A 15 5.32 6.89 3.50
C ALA A 15 4.73 7.54 2.24
N THR A 16 3.86 8.54 2.40
CA THR A 16 3.31 9.33 1.28
C THR A 16 4.42 10.09 0.54
N GLN A 17 5.36 10.68 1.27
CA GLN A 17 6.54 11.34 0.67
C GLN A 17 7.42 10.34 -0.10
N SER A 18 7.66 9.14 0.46
CA SER A 18 8.39 8.07 -0.24
C SER A 18 7.68 7.67 -1.54
N TYR A 19 6.36 7.48 -1.51
CA TYR A 19 5.58 7.20 -2.71
C TYR A 19 5.78 8.27 -3.79
N LEU A 20 5.65 9.55 -3.44
CA LEU A 20 5.82 10.66 -4.41
C LEU A 20 7.25 10.74 -4.96
N ARG A 21 8.23 10.52 -4.09
CA ARG A 21 9.63 10.51 -4.51
C ARG A 21 9.89 9.40 -5.52
N LEU A 22 9.43 8.17 -5.24
CA LEU A 22 9.54 7.03 -6.15
C LEU A 22 8.77 7.26 -7.46
N LEU A 23 7.55 7.80 -7.38
CA LEU A 23 6.73 8.17 -8.53
C LEU A 23 7.49 9.10 -9.48
N ASN A 24 8.09 10.16 -8.93
CA ASN A 24 8.84 11.14 -9.73
C ASN A 24 10.17 10.56 -10.25
N GLN A 25 10.91 9.83 -9.43
CA GLN A 25 12.19 9.22 -9.84
C GLN A 25 12.05 8.18 -10.95
N ARG A 26 10.96 7.39 -10.93
CA ARG A 26 10.72 6.35 -11.93
C ARG A 26 9.95 6.82 -13.15
N THR A 27 9.40 8.03 -13.12
CA THR A 27 8.75 8.61 -14.30
C THR A 27 9.83 8.95 -15.34
N PRO A 28 9.77 8.36 -16.56
CA PRO A 28 10.69 8.72 -17.62
C PRO A 28 10.47 10.18 -18.03
N ALA A 29 11.36 11.07 -17.62
CA ALA A 29 11.27 12.50 -17.87
C ALA A 29 12.64 13.07 -18.28
N THR A 30 12.66 13.89 -19.32
CA THR A 30 13.83 14.66 -19.76
C THR A 30 13.64 16.16 -19.57
N LYS A 31 12.42 16.60 -19.30
CA LYS A 31 11.99 17.99 -19.03
C LYS A 31 10.76 17.97 -18.10
N ASP A 32 10.44 19.12 -17.50
CA ASP A 32 9.33 19.24 -16.54
C ASP A 32 7.99 18.75 -17.09
N GLN A 33 7.73 18.96 -18.37
CA GLN A 33 6.48 18.55 -19.02
C GLN A 33 6.32 17.03 -19.19
N ASP A 34 7.38 16.27 -18.96
CA ASP A 34 7.34 14.81 -19.01
C ASP A 34 6.84 14.19 -17.70
N TYR A 35 6.88 14.94 -16.59
CA TYR A 35 6.35 14.46 -15.31
C TYR A 35 4.83 14.30 -15.32
N LEU A 36 4.33 13.50 -14.39
CA LEU A 36 2.92 13.12 -14.30
C LEU A 36 2.08 14.24 -13.67
N ASN A 37 0.84 14.39 -14.14
CA ASN A 37 -0.14 15.26 -13.51
C ASN A 37 -0.85 14.50 -12.39
N TYR A 38 -0.75 14.99 -11.15
CA TYR A 38 -1.49 14.45 -10.01
C TYR A 38 -1.88 15.52 -8.99
N ILE A 39 -2.88 15.21 -8.18
CA ILE A 39 -3.23 15.96 -6.98
C ILE A 39 -2.88 15.09 -5.78
N LEU A 40 -2.22 15.68 -4.78
CA LEU A 40 -1.98 15.05 -3.49
C LEU A 40 -2.95 15.63 -2.46
N VAL A 41 -3.72 14.75 -1.83
CA VAL A 41 -4.44 15.02 -0.57
C VAL A 41 -3.61 14.43 0.56
N ASN A 42 -2.91 15.26 1.32
CA ASN A 42 -2.16 14.80 2.50
C ASN A 42 -3.00 15.03 3.76
N HIS A 43 -3.95 14.16 4.03
CA HIS A 43 -4.87 14.23 5.18
C HIS A 43 -4.24 13.54 6.40
N ALA A 44 -3.37 14.28 7.10
CA ALA A 44 -2.57 13.71 8.20
C ALA A 44 -3.37 13.53 9.52
N THR A 45 -4.55 14.15 9.63
CA THR A 45 -5.40 14.07 10.83
C THR A 45 -6.39 12.91 10.83
N VAL A 46 -6.45 12.12 9.76
CA VAL A 46 -7.27 10.89 9.69
C VAL A 46 -6.96 9.98 10.87
N PRO A 47 -7.97 9.56 11.67
CA PRO A 47 -7.79 8.69 12.82
C PRO A 47 -7.01 7.43 12.51
N ASP A 48 -6.27 6.88 13.51
CA ASP A 48 -5.47 5.67 13.28
C ASP A 48 -6.34 4.48 12.89
N ARG A 49 -6.04 3.90 11.76
CA ARG A 49 -6.81 2.82 11.13
C ARG A 49 -6.77 1.54 11.95
N THR A 50 -5.60 1.18 12.49
CA THR A 50 -5.42 -0.02 13.33
C THR A 50 -6.21 0.11 14.63
N THR A 51 -6.13 1.26 15.29
CA THR A 51 -6.87 1.52 16.52
C THR A 51 -8.36 1.32 16.32
N TYR A 52 -8.95 1.90 15.28
CA TYR A 52 -10.38 1.73 14.98
C TYR A 52 -10.74 0.29 14.63
N ILE A 53 -9.91 -0.43 13.85
CA ILE A 53 -10.20 -1.81 13.46
C ILE A 53 -10.19 -2.73 14.69
N LEU A 54 -9.31 -2.52 15.64
CA LEU A 54 -9.20 -3.31 16.85
C LEU A 54 -10.21 -2.91 17.94
N ASP A 55 -10.59 -1.63 18.00
CA ASP A 55 -11.60 -1.11 18.93
C ASP A 55 -12.59 -0.22 18.18
N ARG A 56 -13.81 -0.71 17.96
CA ARG A 56 -14.89 0.00 17.26
C ARG A 56 -15.45 1.21 18.02
N ASN A 57 -15.08 1.41 19.29
CA ASN A 57 -15.41 2.62 20.05
C ASN A 57 -14.41 3.76 19.78
N ALA A 58 -13.26 3.48 19.17
CA ALA A 58 -12.31 4.50 18.76
C ALA A 58 -12.86 5.32 17.58
N PRO A 59 -12.36 6.53 17.34
CA PRO A 59 -12.77 7.37 16.22
C PRO A 59 -12.59 6.63 14.87
N SER A 60 -13.67 6.59 14.08
CA SER A 60 -13.65 5.99 12.75
C SER A 60 -12.89 6.87 11.77
N PHE A 61 -12.08 6.25 10.92
CA PHE A 61 -11.40 6.93 9.83
C PHE A 61 -12.22 6.96 8.51
N TYR A 62 -13.42 6.36 8.52
CA TYR A 62 -14.29 6.31 7.34
C TYR A 62 -14.80 7.68 6.90
N PRO A 63 -15.35 8.55 7.81
CA PRO A 63 -15.88 9.83 7.40
C PRO A 63 -14.84 10.71 6.69
N ASP A 64 -13.62 10.77 7.22
CA ASP A 64 -12.54 11.57 6.64
C ASP A 64 -12.16 11.10 5.25
N LEU A 65 -12.01 9.78 5.06
CA LEU A 65 -11.70 9.22 3.74
C LEU A 65 -12.86 9.36 2.75
N LEU A 66 -14.10 9.23 3.24
CA LEU A 66 -15.28 9.44 2.41
C LEU A 66 -15.36 10.88 1.89
N GLU A 67 -15.10 11.86 2.78
CA GLU A 67 -15.05 13.27 2.41
C GLU A 67 -13.95 13.53 1.35
N ASP A 68 -12.73 13.03 1.58
CA ASP A 68 -11.63 13.15 0.61
C ASP A 68 -12.02 12.57 -0.76
N ILE A 69 -12.59 11.35 -0.80
CA ILE A 69 -13.01 10.70 -2.04
C ILE A 69 -14.10 11.51 -2.74
N GLN A 70 -15.09 12.01 -2.01
CA GLN A 70 -16.17 12.80 -2.59
C GLN A 70 -15.68 14.13 -3.14
N GLN A 71 -14.86 14.87 -2.38
CA GLN A 71 -14.27 16.13 -2.83
C GLN A 71 -13.41 15.95 -4.09
N GLN A 72 -12.56 14.91 -4.10
CA GLN A 72 -11.70 14.66 -5.26
C GLN A 72 -12.49 14.15 -6.47
N SER A 73 -13.61 13.45 -6.26
CA SER A 73 -14.48 12.99 -7.35
C SER A 73 -15.06 14.15 -8.17
N LEU A 74 -15.33 15.30 -7.53
CA LEU A 74 -15.81 16.50 -8.22
C LEU A 74 -14.80 17.04 -9.25
N LEU A 75 -13.51 16.76 -9.04
CA LEU A 75 -12.44 17.17 -9.96
C LEU A 75 -12.26 16.21 -11.14
N GLN A 76 -12.96 15.06 -11.12
CA GLN A 76 -12.95 14.04 -12.16
C GLN A 76 -11.54 13.53 -12.51
N PRO A 77 -10.73 13.08 -11.54
CA PRO A 77 -9.47 12.40 -11.84
C PRO A 77 -9.74 11.11 -12.61
N ALA A 78 -8.76 10.64 -13.37
CA ALA A 78 -8.91 9.41 -14.14
C ALA A 78 -8.94 8.15 -13.26
N PHE A 79 -8.27 8.20 -12.11
CA PHE A 79 -8.32 7.20 -11.04
C PHE A 79 -7.84 7.85 -9.72
N MET A 80 -8.02 7.15 -8.62
CA MET A 80 -7.48 7.53 -7.31
C MET A 80 -6.68 6.38 -6.72
N VAL A 81 -5.67 6.69 -5.91
CA VAL A 81 -4.87 5.72 -5.17
C VAL A 81 -4.77 6.13 -3.70
N ILE A 82 -5.04 5.18 -2.78
CA ILE A 82 -4.93 5.39 -1.34
C ILE A 82 -3.60 4.80 -0.87
N ILE A 83 -2.70 5.66 -0.34
CA ILE A 83 -1.36 5.24 0.11
C ILE A 83 -1.41 4.79 1.57
N CYS A 84 -2.19 3.75 1.81
CA CYS A 84 -2.32 3.10 3.11
C CYS A 84 -2.97 1.72 2.93
N ASN A 85 -2.25 0.65 3.25
CA ASN A 85 -2.81 -0.71 3.14
C ASN A 85 -4.04 -0.89 4.05
N THR A 86 -3.93 -0.51 5.32
CA THR A 86 -5.00 -0.67 6.32
C THR A 86 -6.27 0.11 5.96
N ALA A 87 -6.15 1.22 5.21
CA ALA A 87 -7.32 2.02 4.78
C ALA A 87 -8.24 1.26 3.80
N HIS A 88 -7.73 0.20 3.16
CA HIS A 88 -8.51 -0.66 2.27
C HIS A 88 -9.58 -1.48 3.02
N PHE A 89 -9.60 -1.44 4.35
CA PHE A 89 -10.72 -1.89 5.18
C PHE A 89 -12.08 -1.35 4.67
N PHE A 90 -12.14 -0.10 4.28
CA PHE A 90 -13.35 0.53 3.75
C PHE A 90 -13.38 0.62 2.22
N TYR A 91 -12.53 -0.15 1.52
CA TYR A 91 -12.43 -0.03 0.06
C TYR A 91 -13.78 -0.14 -0.66
N THR A 92 -14.59 -1.13 -0.31
CA THR A 92 -15.88 -1.35 -0.97
C THR A 92 -16.82 -0.15 -0.80
N GLN A 93 -16.94 0.37 0.43
CA GLN A 93 -17.78 1.52 0.72
C GLN A 93 -17.28 2.79 0.03
N LEU A 94 -15.95 3.02 0.03
CA LEU A 94 -15.34 4.15 -0.64
C LEU A 94 -15.50 4.09 -2.16
N GLN A 95 -15.32 2.90 -2.77
CA GLN A 95 -15.53 2.73 -4.21
C GLN A 95 -17.00 2.92 -4.60
N GLN A 96 -17.96 2.53 -3.74
CA GLN A 96 -19.40 2.77 -3.98
C GLN A 96 -19.78 4.25 -3.92
N ALA A 97 -19.00 5.07 -3.22
CA ALA A 97 -19.24 6.50 -3.09
C ALA A 97 -18.76 7.33 -4.30
N THR A 98 -18.10 6.70 -5.29
CA THR A 98 -17.57 7.39 -6.46
C THR A 98 -17.61 6.51 -7.71
N VAL A 99 -17.79 7.17 -8.86
CA VAL A 99 -17.62 6.53 -10.19
C VAL A 99 -16.15 6.50 -10.65
N VAL A 100 -15.28 7.26 -9.97
CA VAL A 100 -13.86 7.27 -10.27
C VAL A 100 -13.23 5.98 -9.75
N PRO A 101 -12.47 5.24 -10.57
CA PRO A 101 -11.82 4.02 -10.11
C PRO A 101 -10.84 4.27 -8.97
N LEU A 102 -10.96 3.51 -7.86
CA LEU A 102 -9.98 3.43 -6.80
C LEU A 102 -9.07 2.22 -7.05
N LEU A 103 -7.76 2.41 -7.01
CA LEU A 103 -6.83 1.28 -7.08
C LEU A 103 -6.83 0.51 -5.75
N HIS A 104 -6.91 -0.81 -5.82
CA HIS A 104 -6.88 -1.67 -4.62
C HIS A 104 -5.45 -2.18 -4.39
N MET A 105 -4.65 -1.46 -3.61
CA MET A 105 -3.23 -1.75 -3.41
C MET A 105 -2.97 -3.21 -2.98
N PRO A 106 -3.63 -3.80 -1.96
CA PRO A 106 -3.43 -5.20 -1.57
C PRO A 106 -3.72 -6.19 -2.70
N ARG A 107 -4.81 -6.00 -3.41
CA ARG A 107 -5.22 -6.88 -4.53
C ARG A 107 -4.24 -6.84 -5.67
N ILE A 108 -3.74 -5.65 -6.02
CA ILE A 108 -2.71 -5.46 -7.04
C ILE A 108 -1.39 -6.12 -6.61
N ALA A 109 -1.00 -6.02 -5.33
CA ALA A 109 0.19 -6.66 -4.80
C ALA A 109 0.12 -8.19 -4.91
N VAL A 110 -1.00 -8.80 -4.51
CA VAL A 110 -1.20 -10.26 -4.59
C VAL A 110 -1.24 -10.74 -6.04
N ALA A 111 -1.93 -10.01 -6.93
CA ALA A 111 -1.92 -10.34 -8.37
C ALA A 111 -0.51 -10.27 -8.96
N THR A 112 0.29 -9.28 -8.57
CA THR A 112 1.69 -9.14 -9.01
C THR A 112 2.57 -10.25 -8.44
N LEU A 113 2.34 -10.65 -7.18
CA LEU A 113 3.03 -11.80 -6.58
C LEU A 113 2.87 -13.05 -7.42
N LYS A 114 1.63 -13.40 -7.80
CA LYS A 114 1.34 -14.58 -8.60
C LYS A 114 2.00 -14.54 -9.98
N GLN A 115 2.13 -13.34 -10.57
CA GLN A 115 2.83 -13.15 -11.84
C GLN A 115 4.35 -13.30 -11.72
N ARG A 116 4.94 -12.72 -10.64
CA ARG A 116 6.41 -12.74 -10.44
C ARG A 116 6.91 -14.09 -9.92
N TYR A 117 6.09 -14.76 -9.10
CA TYR A 117 6.42 -16.01 -8.42
C TYR A 117 5.32 -17.06 -8.65
N PRO A 118 5.14 -17.57 -9.87
CA PRO A 118 4.03 -18.46 -10.23
C PRO A 118 4.05 -19.80 -9.48
N GLN A 119 5.23 -20.20 -8.97
CA GLN A 119 5.43 -21.47 -8.27
C GLN A 119 5.39 -21.31 -6.72
N VAL A 120 5.17 -20.10 -6.19
CA VAL A 120 5.10 -19.89 -4.77
C VAL A 120 3.86 -20.57 -4.19
N HIS A 121 4.02 -21.21 -3.03
CA HIS A 121 2.95 -21.85 -2.31
C HIS A 121 2.68 -21.15 -0.97
N ARG A 122 3.73 -20.74 -0.24
CA ARG A 122 3.60 -20.17 1.11
C ARG A 122 4.14 -18.74 1.17
N VAL A 123 3.25 -17.80 1.47
CA VAL A 123 3.52 -16.36 1.49
C VAL A 123 3.61 -15.88 2.95
N GLY A 124 4.70 -15.21 3.30
CA GLY A 124 4.80 -14.44 4.54
C GLY A 124 4.09 -13.10 4.39
N LEU A 125 3.27 -12.73 5.36
CA LEU A 125 2.62 -11.43 5.39
C LEU A 125 3.05 -10.67 6.64
N ILE A 126 3.76 -9.56 6.48
CA ILE A 126 4.08 -8.63 7.54
C ILE A 126 3.29 -7.33 7.34
N ALA A 127 2.46 -6.98 8.32
CA ALA A 127 1.52 -5.86 8.24
C ALA A 127 1.15 -5.35 9.64
N THR A 128 0.37 -4.28 9.72
CA THR A 128 -0.21 -3.84 10.99
C THR A 128 -1.22 -4.87 11.52
N GLN A 129 -1.41 -4.91 12.84
CA GLN A 129 -2.45 -5.73 13.46
C GLN A 129 -3.85 -5.45 12.87
N GLY A 130 -4.16 -4.20 12.54
CA GLY A 130 -5.43 -3.85 11.88
C GLY A 130 -5.58 -4.50 10.51
N THR A 131 -4.52 -4.48 9.68
CA THR A 131 -4.52 -5.14 8.37
C THR A 131 -4.71 -6.65 8.50
N LEU A 132 -4.06 -7.28 9.50
CA LEU A 132 -4.18 -8.73 9.74
C LEU A 132 -5.55 -9.09 10.31
N ALA A 133 -6.08 -8.30 11.26
CA ALA A 133 -7.37 -8.58 11.91
C ALA A 133 -8.55 -8.52 10.92
N ASP A 134 -8.48 -7.64 9.93
CA ASP A 134 -9.50 -7.54 8.87
C ASP A 134 -9.28 -8.47 7.69
N GLN A 135 -8.22 -9.26 7.71
CA GLN A 135 -7.87 -10.23 6.66
C GLN A 135 -7.76 -9.62 5.25
N ILE A 136 -7.34 -8.35 5.15
CA ILE A 136 -7.29 -7.61 3.88
C ILE A 136 -6.47 -8.36 2.82
N TYR A 137 -5.29 -8.84 3.18
CA TYR A 137 -4.43 -9.63 2.29
C TYR A 137 -4.79 -11.11 2.27
N GLN A 138 -5.14 -11.67 3.42
CA GLN A 138 -5.43 -13.10 3.57
C GLN A 138 -6.57 -13.53 2.63
N THR A 139 -7.61 -12.69 2.51
CA THR A 139 -8.72 -12.90 1.58
C THR A 139 -8.23 -12.96 0.12
N GLU A 140 -7.37 -12.04 -0.30
CA GLU A 140 -6.86 -12.01 -1.66
C GLU A 140 -5.89 -13.19 -1.94
N LEU A 141 -5.06 -13.56 -0.96
CA LEU A 141 -4.16 -14.73 -1.05
C LEU A 141 -4.95 -16.04 -1.20
N THR A 142 -5.99 -16.22 -0.36
CA THR A 142 -6.86 -17.39 -0.41
C THR A 142 -7.60 -17.48 -1.75
N HIS A 143 -8.09 -16.37 -2.29
CA HIS A 143 -8.71 -16.32 -3.62
C HIS A 143 -7.75 -16.74 -4.76
N GLN A 144 -6.45 -16.57 -4.56
CA GLN A 144 -5.41 -17.00 -5.52
C GLN A 144 -4.89 -18.43 -5.25
N GLY A 145 -5.46 -19.14 -4.27
CA GLY A 145 -5.03 -20.48 -3.88
C GLY A 145 -3.64 -20.52 -3.25
N LEU A 146 -3.25 -19.46 -2.52
CA LEU A 146 -1.96 -19.34 -1.85
C LEU A 146 -2.11 -19.53 -0.36
N ASP A 147 -1.24 -20.35 0.23
CA ASP A 147 -1.07 -20.43 1.67
C ASP A 147 -0.31 -19.22 2.20
N TYR A 148 -0.58 -18.85 3.45
CA TYR A 148 0.11 -17.71 4.06
C TYR A 148 0.46 -17.98 5.53
N THR A 149 1.44 -17.23 6.03
CA THR A 149 1.79 -17.14 7.44
C THR A 149 1.95 -15.69 7.86
N VAL A 150 1.55 -15.36 9.07
CA VAL A 150 1.70 -14.02 9.67
C VAL A 150 2.73 -14.01 10.80
N GLY A 151 3.39 -15.17 11.04
CA GLY A 151 4.30 -15.35 12.16
C GLY A 151 3.56 -15.57 13.49
N ASP A 152 4.31 -15.46 14.58
CA ASP A 152 3.80 -15.58 15.94
C ASP A 152 3.53 -14.20 16.57
N GLN A 153 3.06 -14.21 17.81
CA GLN A 153 2.77 -12.98 18.57
C GLN A 153 4.03 -12.10 18.77
N GLN A 154 5.19 -12.72 18.98
CA GLN A 154 6.44 -11.97 19.18
C GLN A 154 6.88 -11.29 17.88
N LEU A 155 6.86 -11.99 16.76
CA LEU A 155 7.16 -11.39 15.45
C LEU A 155 6.20 -10.24 15.14
N GLN A 156 4.91 -10.42 15.41
CA GLN A 156 3.92 -9.35 15.19
C GLN A 156 4.16 -8.15 16.11
N ALA A 157 4.58 -8.35 17.37
CA ALA A 157 4.97 -7.25 18.26
C ALA A 157 6.17 -6.47 17.71
N ASP A 158 7.18 -7.16 17.16
CA ASP A 158 8.36 -6.57 16.55
C ASP A 158 8.00 -5.78 15.28
N VAL A 159 7.09 -6.29 14.45
CA VAL A 159 6.53 -5.57 13.28
C VAL A 159 5.83 -4.28 13.72
N MET A 160 4.95 -4.35 14.73
CA MET A 160 4.25 -3.17 15.25
C MET A 160 5.23 -2.15 15.84
N LYS A 161 6.25 -2.59 16.57
CA LYS A 161 7.31 -1.75 17.12
C LYS A 161 8.09 -1.03 16.02
N LEU A 162 8.45 -1.75 14.95
CA LEU A 162 9.13 -1.17 13.79
C LEU A 162 8.26 -0.08 13.13
N ILE A 163 6.98 -0.38 12.89
CA ILE A 163 6.05 0.55 12.21
C ILE A 163 5.76 1.78 13.08
N TYR A 164 5.34 1.58 14.33
CA TYR A 164 4.82 2.67 15.16
C TYR A 164 5.92 3.39 15.95
N ASP A 165 6.80 2.67 16.64
CA ASP A 165 7.79 3.30 17.54
C ASP A 165 8.99 3.88 16.77
N TYR A 166 9.44 3.19 15.72
CA TYR A 166 10.60 3.66 14.95
C TYR A 166 10.18 4.54 13.79
N ILE A 167 9.31 4.07 12.90
CA ILE A 167 9.06 4.78 11.65
C ILE A 167 8.04 5.90 11.85
N LYS A 168 6.83 5.62 12.34
CA LYS A 168 5.79 6.65 12.50
C LYS A 168 6.19 7.71 13.53
N LYS A 169 6.68 7.30 14.69
CA LYS A 169 6.98 8.21 15.80
C LYS A 169 8.29 8.97 15.67
N ARG A 170 9.33 8.32 15.12
CA ARG A 170 10.70 8.88 15.09
C ARG A 170 11.22 9.17 13.69
N ASN A 171 10.49 8.77 12.64
CA ASN A 171 10.95 8.79 11.25
C ASN A 171 12.31 8.10 11.04
N GLN A 172 12.57 7.02 11.78
CA GLN A 172 13.80 6.25 11.75
C GLN A 172 13.50 4.80 11.39
N VAL A 173 14.40 4.16 10.67
CA VAL A 173 14.34 2.72 10.39
C VAL A 173 15.37 2.00 11.27
N ASN A 174 14.91 1.03 12.03
CA ASN A 174 15.78 0.07 12.69
C ASN A 174 16.05 -1.08 11.72
N ALA A 175 17.14 -0.99 10.95
CA ALA A 175 17.48 -1.98 9.93
C ALA A 175 17.71 -3.37 10.53
N ALA A 176 18.37 -3.47 11.70
CA ALA A 176 18.61 -4.75 12.36
C ALA A 176 17.31 -5.46 12.74
N LEU A 177 16.32 -4.72 13.30
CA LEU A 177 15.01 -5.25 13.61
C LEU A 177 14.25 -5.66 12.34
N TYR A 178 14.36 -4.87 11.28
CA TYR A 178 13.72 -5.20 10.01
C TYR A 178 14.27 -6.50 9.42
N TYR A 179 15.59 -6.69 9.42
CA TYR A 179 16.21 -7.93 8.96
C TYR A 179 15.84 -9.14 9.81
N ASP A 180 15.82 -9.00 11.14
CA ASP A 180 15.40 -10.07 12.04
C ASP A 180 13.97 -10.53 11.73
N ILE A 181 13.05 -9.58 11.49
CA ILE A 181 11.68 -9.88 11.09
C ILE A 181 11.63 -10.67 9.78
N LEU A 182 12.38 -10.24 8.75
CA LEU A 182 12.41 -10.93 7.46
C LEU A 182 13.02 -12.32 7.58
N GLN A 183 14.13 -12.44 8.29
CA GLN A 183 14.83 -13.69 8.50
C GLN A 183 13.96 -14.71 9.23
N ARG A 184 13.32 -14.31 10.32
CA ARG A 184 12.37 -15.18 11.06
C ARG A 184 11.18 -15.56 10.21
N MET A 185 10.60 -14.64 9.45
CA MET A 185 9.48 -14.95 8.55
C MET A 185 9.87 -16.03 7.53
N GLN A 186 11.08 -15.97 6.98
CA GLN A 186 11.56 -16.93 6.02
C GLN A 186 11.97 -18.27 6.67
N HIS A 187 12.79 -18.24 7.74
CA HIS A 187 13.40 -19.45 8.31
C HIS A 187 12.50 -20.15 9.30
N ASP A 188 11.86 -19.41 10.22
CA ASP A 188 11.07 -20.02 11.30
C ASP A 188 9.64 -20.32 10.84
N PHE A 189 9.08 -19.47 9.95
CA PHE A 189 7.72 -19.61 9.46
C PHE A 189 7.60 -20.12 8.02
N GLY A 190 8.73 -20.38 7.36
CA GLY A 190 8.78 -21.03 6.06
C GLY A 190 8.19 -20.22 4.90
N ALA A 191 8.24 -18.88 4.97
CA ALA A 191 7.77 -18.04 3.88
C ALA A 191 8.73 -18.11 2.69
N GLU A 192 8.21 -18.40 1.51
CA GLU A 192 8.97 -18.41 0.26
C GLU A 192 9.09 -17.00 -0.33
N VAL A 193 8.08 -16.16 -0.12
CA VAL A 193 8.03 -14.74 -0.52
C VAL A 193 7.35 -13.96 0.59
N ILE A 194 7.80 -12.74 0.87
CA ILE A 194 7.24 -11.90 1.94
C ILE A 194 6.52 -10.68 1.35
N ILE A 195 5.26 -10.49 1.71
CA ILE A 195 4.51 -9.27 1.37
C ILE A 195 4.75 -8.21 2.46
N LEU A 196 5.15 -7.02 2.04
CA LEU A 196 5.16 -5.82 2.88
C LEU A 196 3.77 -5.16 2.83
N GLY A 197 2.92 -5.53 3.78
CA GLY A 197 1.52 -5.07 3.87
C GLY A 197 1.33 -3.76 4.63
N CYS A 198 2.38 -2.95 4.74
CA CYS A 198 2.34 -1.61 5.33
C CYS A 198 3.34 -0.69 4.63
N THR A 199 2.95 0.54 4.35
CA THR A 199 3.79 1.51 3.62
C THR A 199 5.02 1.95 4.43
N GLU A 200 4.99 1.86 5.75
CA GLU A 200 6.16 2.03 6.60
C GLU A 200 7.21 0.93 6.41
N LEU A 201 6.77 -0.30 6.12
CA LEU A 201 7.69 -1.40 5.81
C LEU A 201 8.36 -1.20 4.45
N SER A 202 7.66 -0.60 3.48
CA SER A 202 8.25 -0.18 2.21
C SER A 202 9.38 0.85 2.43
N LEU A 203 9.16 1.79 3.35
CA LEU A 203 10.18 2.75 3.74
C LEU A 203 11.37 2.05 4.45
N ALA A 204 11.11 1.00 5.24
CA ALA A 204 12.14 0.19 5.85
C ALA A 204 12.97 -0.55 4.79
N GLN A 205 12.33 -1.19 3.84
CA GLN A 205 12.96 -1.88 2.70
C GLN A 205 13.87 -0.94 1.90
N GLU A 206 13.37 0.24 1.60
CA GLU A 206 14.11 1.26 0.86
C GLU A 206 15.38 1.72 1.60
N ARG A 207 15.24 2.01 2.91
CA ARG A 207 16.36 2.56 3.71
C ARG A 207 17.34 1.50 4.20
N ALA A 208 16.89 0.27 4.37
CA ALA A 208 17.74 -0.85 4.76
C ALA A 208 18.60 -1.37 3.61
N ALA A 209 18.24 -1.08 2.36
CA ALA A 209 18.96 -1.41 1.13
C ALA A 209 19.34 -2.91 0.99
N ASP A 210 18.56 -3.82 1.62
CA ASP A 210 18.75 -5.26 1.49
C ASP A 210 17.83 -5.84 0.43
N HIS A 211 18.40 -6.66 -0.45
CA HIS A 211 17.67 -7.30 -1.54
C HIS A 211 17.83 -8.83 -1.52
N HIS A 212 18.24 -9.41 -0.38
CA HIS A 212 18.45 -10.86 -0.27
C HIS A 212 17.16 -11.66 -0.10
N PHE A 213 16.09 -11.01 0.37
CA PHE A 213 14.79 -11.65 0.58
C PHE A 213 13.87 -11.47 -0.64
N PRO A 214 13.13 -12.51 -1.06
CA PRO A 214 12.09 -12.38 -2.08
C PRO A 214 10.90 -11.59 -1.50
N ILE A 215 10.74 -10.35 -1.93
CA ILE A 215 9.77 -9.41 -1.39
C ILE A 215 8.77 -8.96 -2.44
N ILE A 216 7.52 -8.85 -2.03
CA ILE A 216 6.45 -8.11 -2.69
C ILE A 216 6.16 -6.87 -1.86
N ASP A 217 6.63 -5.73 -2.35
CA ASP A 217 6.36 -4.43 -1.75
C ASP A 217 5.12 -3.80 -2.40
N ALA A 218 4.04 -3.70 -1.63
CA ALA A 218 2.77 -3.19 -2.15
C ALA A 218 2.85 -1.72 -2.58
N GLN A 219 3.63 -0.87 -1.87
CA GLN A 219 3.82 0.52 -2.26
C GLN A 219 4.67 0.64 -3.53
N ASP A 220 5.73 -0.14 -3.63
CA ASP A 220 6.59 -0.17 -4.81
C ASP A 220 5.80 -0.53 -6.08
N ILE A 221 4.97 -1.56 -5.97
CA ILE A 221 4.11 -2.02 -7.07
C ILE A 221 3.07 -0.96 -7.44
N ILE A 222 2.42 -0.30 -6.47
CA ILE A 222 1.39 0.69 -6.79
C ILE A 222 1.99 1.96 -7.41
N VAL A 223 3.26 2.30 -7.11
CA VAL A 223 4.00 3.35 -7.81
C VAL A 223 4.09 3.03 -9.30
N ASP A 224 4.60 1.84 -9.66
CA ASP A 224 4.75 1.43 -11.05
C ASP A 224 3.41 1.38 -11.79
N LYS A 225 2.36 0.89 -11.13
CA LYS A 225 1.00 0.88 -11.70
C LYS A 225 0.45 2.28 -11.92
N SER A 226 0.69 3.21 -10.98
CA SER A 226 0.29 4.61 -11.14
C SER A 226 1.00 5.30 -12.31
N ILE A 227 2.29 5.06 -12.48
CA ILE A 227 3.07 5.57 -13.63
C ILE A 227 2.48 5.02 -14.95
N MET A 228 2.31 3.71 -15.04
CA MET A 228 1.77 3.06 -16.23
C MET A 228 0.38 3.62 -16.60
N LEU A 229 -0.53 3.75 -15.64
CA LEU A 229 -1.87 4.28 -15.86
C LEU A 229 -1.84 5.76 -16.27
N ALA A 230 -1.02 6.59 -15.61
CA ALA A 230 -0.87 7.98 -15.94
C ALA A 230 -0.31 8.20 -17.36
N GLN A 231 0.63 7.34 -17.80
CA GLN A 231 1.13 7.34 -19.17
C GLN A 231 0.03 6.96 -20.18
N ARG A 232 -0.80 5.97 -19.87
CA ARG A 232 -1.97 5.61 -20.69
C ARG A 232 -2.95 6.78 -20.84
N ILE A 233 -3.27 7.46 -19.73
CA ILE A 233 -4.13 8.67 -19.76
C ILE A 233 -3.54 9.72 -20.68
N ARG A 234 -2.25 9.98 -20.56
CA ARG A 234 -1.54 10.97 -21.41
C ARG A 234 -1.64 10.61 -22.88
N ALA A 235 -1.48 9.32 -23.21
CA ALA A 235 -1.60 8.80 -24.56
C ALA A 235 -3.06 8.70 -25.08
N GLY A 236 -4.05 9.02 -24.26
CA GLY A 236 -5.47 8.90 -24.63
C GLY A 236 -5.95 7.46 -24.71
N GLN A 237 -5.24 6.52 -24.10
CA GLN A 237 -5.59 5.10 -24.06
C GLN A 237 -6.60 4.80 -22.92
N PRO A 238 -7.47 3.80 -23.09
CA PRO A 238 -8.43 3.42 -22.05
C PRO A 238 -7.71 2.84 -20.82
N LEU A 239 -8.29 3.13 -19.65
CA LEU A 239 -7.88 2.49 -18.39
C LEU A 239 -8.71 1.23 -18.19
N ASN A 240 -8.07 0.07 -18.20
CA ASN A 240 -8.74 -1.21 -17.96
C ASN A 240 -8.67 -1.54 -16.45
N ILE A 241 -9.28 -0.69 -15.62
CA ILE A 241 -9.35 -0.93 -14.17
C ILE A 241 -10.65 -1.68 -13.87
N LYS A 242 -10.53 -2.91 -13.34
CA LYS A 242 -11.67 -3.72 -12.89
C LYS A 242 -11.47 -4.10 -11.43
N ASN A 243 -12.44 -3.77 -10.56
CA ASN A 243 -12.37 -4.06 -9.12
C ASN A 243 -11.06 -3.59 -8.47
N GLY A 244 -10.53 -2.42 -8.90
CA GLY A 244 -9.30 -1.85 -8.40
C GLY A 244 -8.00 -2.51 -8.90
N ILE A 245 -8.07 -3.46 -9.82
CA ILE A 245 -6.91 -4.12 -10.47
C ILE A 245 -6.73 -3.56 -11.88
N VAL A 246 -5.45 -3.49 -12.31
CA VAL A 246 -5.00 -2.98 -13.61
C VAL A 246 -4.51 -4.13 -14.47
#